data_db40800539121c08f5ec65548f934d6d
#
_entry.id   db40800539121c08f5ec65548f934d6d
#
_cell.length_a   1.000
_cell.length_b   1.000
_cell.length_c   1.000
_cell.angle_alpha   90.00
_cell.angle_beta   90.00
_cell.angle_gamma   90.00
#
_symmetry.space_group_name_H-M   'P 1'
#
loop_
_entity.id
_entity.type
_entity.pdbx_description
1 polymer ?
#
loop_
_entity_poly.entity_id
_entity_poly.type
_entity_poly.pdbx_seq_one_letter_code
_entity_poly.pdbx_strand_id
1 'polypeptide(L)'
;FNHQGYGLNRYCYSGKGTRSTCEYLPMGIAEDRETGETYIFQVESSGQWLIEYGSAQGGNLYLTVSGATEQEHGWYKNLKPGECFTTVPAGAAVVKGGLNPAVAALTRYRRKVRRANPDDEKLNVVFNDYMNCLMGDPTTERELSIIDKAAELGCEYYCLDAGWYDDGFWWDRVGEWKEASGRFPGGLKEVCDYAHSKGMKMGLWLEIEVMGVACELANKLPDDWFVCRHGKRHIDNKRYMLDFRNPEVRKYCRDVVDRLIRDYGVEYFKVDYNVTMGYGSDLNSDSCADAIREHYECLHQWYEEIFRDHP
;
A
#
# COMPACT_ATOMS: atom_id res chain seq x y z
N PHE A 1 4.48 30.24 19.75
CA PHE A 1 3.17 30.27 20.44
C PHE A 1 2.93 31.67 21.03
N ASN A 2 1.67 32.12 21.08
CA ASN A 2 1.32 33.42 21.59
C ASN A 2 1.19 33.37 23.13
N HIS A 3 1.96 34.20 23.85
CA HIS A 3 1.95 34.25 25.33
C HIS A 3 0.80 35.03 25.92
N GLN A 4 -0.13 35.56 25.14
CA GLN A 4 -1.22 36.40 25.62
C GLN A 4 -2.41 35.66 26.27
N GLY A 5 -2.30 34.36 26.52
CA GLY A 5 -3.21 33.59 27.38
C GLY A 5 -4.62 33.32 26.87
N TYR A 6 -4.98 33.79 25.67
CA TYR A 6 -6.34 33.65 25.09
C TYR A 6 -6.39 32.96 23.74
N GLY A 7 -5.27 32.55 23.20
CA GLY A 7 -5.21 31.83 21.92
C GLY A 7 -4.80 30.40 22.14
N LEU A 8 -5.63 29.46 21.77
CA LEU A 8 -5.21 28.09 21.53
C LEU A 8 -4.33 28.14 20.29
N ASN A 9 -3.02 28.31 20.49
CA ASN A 9 -2.07 28.19 19.40
C ASN A 9 -1.98 26.71 18.99
N ARG A 10 -2.32 26.45 17.77
CA ARG A 10 -2.37 25.12 17.19
C ARG A 10 -1.46 25.08 15.98
N TYR A 11 -0.59 24.10 15.92
CA TYR A 11 0.11 23.71 14.71
C TYR A 11 -0.20 22.25 14.43
N CYS A 12 -0.75 21.96 13.27
CA CYS A 12 -1.06 20.59 12.86
C CYS A 12 -0.56 20.31 11.46
N TYR A 13 -0.25 19.06 11.22
CA TYR A 13 -0.05 18.48 9.89
C TYR A 13 -0.69 17.11 9.85
N SER A 14 -1.15 16.71 8.67
CA SER A 14 -1.96 15.50 8.52
C SER A 14 -1.71 14.87 7.15
N GLY A 15 -1.88 13.57 7.08
CA GLY A 15 -2.01 12.86 5.82
C GLY A 15 -3.49 12.79 5.44
N LYS A 16 -3.89 13.52 4.39
CA LYS A 16 -5.29 13.57 3.92
C LYS A 16 -5.56 12.66 2.73
N GLY A 17 -4.51 12.18 2.09
CA GLY A 17 -4.62 11.27 0.97
C GLY A 17 -4.90 9.82 1.36
N THR A 18 -4.87 8.94 0.38
CA THR A 18 -5.17 7.52 0.56
C THR A 18 -4.10 6.81 1.39
N ARG A 19 -2.82 7.08 1.12
CA ARG A 19 -1.69 6.48 1.83
C ARG A 19 -1.16 7.41 2.93
N SER A 20 -0.68 6.84 4.02
CA SER A 20 -0.19 7.60 5.18
C SER A 20 0.99 8.53 4.87
N THR A 21 1.74 8.28 3.80
CA THR A 21 2.94 9.03 3.43
C THR A 21 2.75 9.91 2.18
N CYS A 22 1.51 10.16 1.73
CA CYS A 22 1.25 10.88 0.49
C CYS A 22 1.59 12.38 0.55
N GLU A 23 1.56 13.00 1.72
CA GLU A 23 1.87 14.44 1.90
C GLU A 23 3.06 14.62 2.85
N TYR A 24 2.97 14.03 4.04
CA TYR A 24 3.97 14.08 5.09
C TYR A 24 4.24 12.69 5.63
N LEU A 25 5.37 12.50 6.32
CA LEU A 25 5.60 11.30 7.08
C LEU A 25 4.73 11.30 8.35
N PRO A 26 4.08 10.18 8.71
CA PRO A 26 3.21 10.07 9.88
C PRO A 26 4.01 10.01 11.18
N MET A 27 4.96 10.90 11.36
CA MET A 27 5.86 10.95 12.50
C MET A 27 6.28 12.37 12.85
N GLY A 28 6.69 12.57 14.08
CA GLY A 28 7.19 13.87 14.53
C GLY A 28 8.20 13.75 15.65
N ILE A 29 8.87 14.86 15.91
CA ILE A 29 9.89 14.99 16.95
C ILE A 29 9.65 16.29 17.71
N ALA A 30 9.79 16.21 19.03
CA ALA A 30 9.84 17.36 19.92
C ALA A 30 11.10 17.26 20.81
N GLU A 31 11.90 18.31 20.84
CA GLU A 31 13.10 18.38 21.68
C GLU A 31 12.91 19.38 22.79
N ASP A 32 13.10 18.94 24.02
CA ASP A 32 13.25 19.81 25.19
C ASP A 32 14.73 20.20 25.33
N ARG A 33 15.03 21.45 25.03
CA ARG A 33 16.39 21.96 25.05
C ARG A 33 16.95 22.19 26.47
N GLU A 34 16.10 22.30 27.49
CA GLU A 34 16.52 22.46 28.87
C GLU A 34 16.95 21.12 29.47
N THR A 35 16.18 20.07 29.22
CA THR A 35 16.47 18.72 29.74
C THR A 35 17.34 17.91 28.77
N GLY A 36 17.42 18.26 27.49
CA GLY A 36 18.07 17.49 26.44
C GLY A 36 17.32 16.20 26.09
N GLU A 37 16.04 16.11 26.42
CA GLU A 37 15.17 15.02 26.05
C GLU A 37 14.56 15.24 24.68
N THR A 38 14.51 14.19 23.90
CA THR A 38 13.88 14.18 22.58
C THR A 38 12.79 13.13 22.52
N TYR A 39 11.60 13.57 22.23
CA TYR A 39 10.40 12.75 22.04
C TYR A 39 10.26 12.50 20.56
N ILE A 40 10.19 11.23 20.15
CA ILE A 40 9.83 10.82 18.80
C ILE A 40 8.57 9.97 18.83
N PHE A 41 7.69 10.19 17.88
CA PHE A 41 6.41 9.49 17.81
C PHE A 41 6.00 9.28 16.35
N GLN A 42 5.17 8.27 16.14
CA GLN A 42 4.58 7.96 14.82
C GLN A 42 3.14 7.50 14.98
N VAL A 43 2.33 7.75 13.94
CA VAL A 43 1.00 7.13 13.78
C VAL A 43 1.19 5.86 12.95
N GLU A 44 0.64 4.74 13.43
CA GLU A 44 0.75 3.43 12.77
C GLU A 44 -0.54 3.15 11.98
N SER A 45 -0.91 4.07 11.11
CA SER A 45 -2.02 3.95 10.18
C SER A 45 -1.50 3.93 8.75
N SER A 46 -2.09 3.11 7.90
CA SER A 46 -1.80 3.12 6.46
C SER A 46 -2.64 4.14 5.69
N GLY A 47 -3.70 4.66 6.31
CA GLY A 47 -4.57 5.70 5.78
C GLY A 47 -4.31 7.07 6.42
N GLN A 48 -5.39 7.81 6.62
CA GLN A 48 -5.36 9.19 7.12
C GLN A 48 -4.97 9.29 8.59
N TRP A 49 -4.32 10.39 8.96
CA TRP A 49 -3.81 10.64 10.31
C TRP A 49 -3.62 12.14 10.58
N LEU A 50 -3.49 12.49 11.86
CA LEU A 50 -3.19 13.84 12.33
C LEU A 50 -2.11 13.81 13.40
N ILE A 51 -1.19 14.77 13.33
CA ILE A 51 -0.30 15.14 14.43
C ILE A 51 -0.51 16.64 14.73
N GLU A 52 -0.73 16.97 15.99
CA GLU A 52 -1.02 18.32 16.42
C GLU A 52 -0.22 18.68 17.65
N TYR A 53 0.36 19.86 17.61
CA TYR A 53 0.99 20.53 18.76
C TYR A 53 0.16 21.74 19.11
N GLY A 54 -0.04 21.97 20.38
CA GLY A 54 -0.78 23.14 20.83
C GLY A 54 -0.39 23.61 22.22
N SER A 55 -0.93 24.74 22.56
CA SER A 55 -0.84 25.28 23.95
C SER A 55 -2.19 25.24 24.62
N ALA A 56 -2.22 24.70 25.85
CA ALA A 56 -3.38 24.73 26.71
C ALA A 56 -3.34 25.96 27.64
N GLN A 57 -4.45 26.22 28.31
CA GLN A 57 -4.52 27.25 29.32
C GLN A 57 -3.46 27.03 30.41
N GLY A 58 -2.81 28.09 30.85
CA GLY A 58 -1.74 28.03 31.86
C GLY A 58 -0.33 27.76 31.26
N GLY A 59 -0.16 27.84 29.93
CA GLY A 59 1.16 27.75 29.30
C GLY A 59 1.64 26.31 29.05
N ASN A 60 0.84 25.31 29.38
CA ASN A 60 1.15 23.92 29.10
C ASN A 60 1.10 23.65 27.60
N LEU A 61 1.99 22.78 27.14
CA LEU A 61 1.98 22.27 25.78
C LEU A 61 1.29 20.88 25.74
N TYR A 62 0.62 20.60 24.65
CA TYR A 62 0.06 19.27 24.37
C TYR A 62 0.51 18.77 23.01
N LEU A 63 0.53 17.46 22.87
CA LEU A 63 0.74 16.73 21.63
C LEU A 63 -0.43 15.77 21.42
N THR A 64 -1.05 15.85 20.25
CA THR A 64 -2.03 14.86 19.79
C THR A 64 -1.43 14.06 18.65
N VAL A 65 -1.56 12.75 18.74
CA VAL A 65 -1.17 11.78 17.71
C VAL A 65 -2.38 10.89 17.48
N SER A 66 -2.98 10.95 16.28
CA SER A 66 -4.25 10.28 16.02
C SER A 66 -4.38 9.77 14.59
N GLY A 67 -5.34 8.88 14.35
CA GLY A 67 -5.85 8.56 13.01
C GLY A 67 -6.64 9.74 12.42
N ALA A 68 -7.52 9.43 11.49
CA ALA A 68 -8.43 10.41 10.91
C ALA A 68 -9.29 11.10 11.98
N THR A 69 -9.61 12.37 11.76
CA THR A 69 -10.45 13.19 12.65
C THR A 69 -11.63 13.78 11.89
N GLU A 70 -12.69 14.15 12.59
CA GLU A 70 -13.84 14.83 11.97
C GLU A 70 -13.41 16.15 11.32
N GLN A 71 -12.63 16.95 12.04
CA GLN A 71 -12.25 18.30 11.61
C GLN A 71 -11.38 18.31 10.34
N GLU A 72 -10.41 17.41 10.23
CA GLU A 72 -9.45 17.43 9.12
C GLU A 72 -9.84 16.46 7.97
N HIS A 73 -10.62 15.42 8.28
CA HIS A 73 -10.88 14.32 7.37
C HIS A 73 -12.38 14.03 7.17
N GLY A 74 -13.27 14.69 7.94
CA GLY A 74 -14.70 14.35 7.96
C GLY A 74 -14.96 12.95 8.51
N TRP A 75 -14.05 12.43 9.37
CA TRP A 75 -14.18 11.12 9.94
C TRP A 75 -15.15 11.11 11.12
N TYR A 76 -16.05 10.15 11.12
CA TYR A 76 -16.84 9.78 12.27
C TYR A 76 -17.22 8.31 12.21
N LYS A 77 -17.57 7.73 13.34
CA LYS A 77 -18.06 6.37 13.50
C LYS A 77 -19.27 6.33 14.43
N ASN A 78 -20.36 5.73 13.99
CA ASN A 78 -21.53 5.49 14.83
C ASN A 78 -21.36 4.18 15.59
N LEU A 79 -21.27 4.26 16.91
CA LEU A 79 -21.20 3.07 17.76
C LEU A 79 -22.57 2.78 18.35
N LYS A 80 -23.04 1.55 18.19
CA LYS A 80 -24.25 1.05 18.85
C LYS A 80 -23.93 0.59 20.28
N PRO A 81 -24.93 0.50 21.16
CA PRO A 81 -24.72 -0.04 22.49
C PRO A 81 -24.04 -1.41 22.47
N GLY A 82 -22.92 -1.53 23.19
CA GLY A 82 -22.10 -2.74 23.25
C GLY A 82 -21.02 -2.87 22.18
N GLU A 83 -20.97 -1.99 21.19
CA GLU A 83 -19.88 -1.93 20.21
C GLU A 83 -18.66 -1.20 20.78
N CYS A 84 -17.46 -1.61 20.34
CA CYS A 84 -16.20 -1.02 20.71
C CYS A 84 -15.46 -0.52 19.46
N PHE A 85 -14.73 0.58 19.61
CA PHE A 85 -13.84 1.09 18.59
C PHE A 85 -12.40 1.10 19.13
N THR A 86 -11.47 0.52 18.36
CA THR A 86 -10.04 0.58 18.65
C THR A 86 -9.41 1.64 17.76
N THR A 87 -8.76 2.62 18.36
CA THR A 87 -8.04 3.66 17.62
C THR A 87 -6.83 3.08 16.89
N VAL A 88 -6.35 3.79 15.86
CA VAL A 88 -5.07 3.44 15.23
C VAL A 88 -3.95 3.46 16.27
N PRO A 89 -2.98 2.53 16.21
CA PRO A 89 -1.84 2.51 17.11
C PRO A 89 -0.95 3.74 16.91
N ALA A 90 -0.25 4.14 17.97
CA ALA A 90 0.80 5.13 17.92
C ALA A 90 2.02 4.63 18.69
N GLY A 91 3.20 4.74 18.07
CA GLY A 91 4.48 4.44 18.71
C GLY A 91 5.13 5.73 19.24
N ALA A 92 5.69 5.69 20.45
CA ALA A 92 6.44 6.80 21.00
C ALA A 92 7.70 6.33 21.73
N ALA A 93 8.73 7.17 21.70
CA ALA A 93 9.95 6.96 22.49
C ALA A 93 10.52 8.28 22.99
N VAL A 94 11.20 8.22 24.12
CA VAL A 94 11.95 9.35 24.71
C VAL A 94 13.42 8.93 24.80
N VAL A 95 14.30 9.79 24.32
CA VAL A 95 15.75 9.55 24.35
C VAL A 95 16.49 10.81 24.81
N LYS A 96 17.73 10.66 25.26
CA LYS A 96 18.66 11.79 25.44
C LYS A 96 19.41 12.08 24.13
N GLY A 97 19.58 13.35 23.81
CA GLY A 97 20.26 13.83 22.61
C GLY A 97 19.31 13.98 21.42
N GLY A 98 19.53 14.81 20.48
CA GLY A 98 18.62 15.26 19.43
C GLY A 98 18.12 14.19 18.43
N LEU A 99 18.04 14.57 17.16
CA LEU A 99 17.43 13.81 16.07
C LEU A 99 18.00 12.39 15.89
N ASN A 100 19.31 12.22 15.88
CA ASN A 100 19.92 10.93 15.53
C ASN A 100 19.60 9.80 16.52
N PRO A 101 19.72 9.97 17.85
CA PRO A 101 19.28 8.96 18.81
C PRO A 101 17.78 8.67 18.72
N ALA A 102 16.95 9.69 18.46
CA ALA A 102 15.51 9.52 18.32
C ALA A 102 15.15 8.65 17.12
N VAL A 103 15.70 8.96 15.94
CA VAL A 103 15.50 8.16 14.71
C VAL A 103 16.04 6.74 14.90
N ALA A 104 17.18 6.57 15.56
CA ALA A 104 17.73 5.25 15.87
C ALA A 104 16.79 4.43 16.78
N ALA A 105 16.14 5.07 17.76
CA ALA A 105 15.14 4.40 18.61
C ALA A 105 13.93 3.92 17.80
N LEU A 106 13.38 4.76 16.94
CA LEU A 106 12.28 4.41 16.07
C LEU A 106 12.66 3.30 15.08
N THR A 107 13.86 3.33 14.53
CA THR A 107 14.37 2.30 13.63
C THR A 107 14.48 0.95 14.36
N ARG A 108 15.00 0.92 15.59
CA ARG A 108 15.02 -0.31 16.40
C ARG A 108 13.63 -0.86 16.68
N TYR A 109 12.68 0.01 16.97
CA TYR A 109 11.28 -0.38 17.15
C TYR A 109 10.70 -1.01 15.88
N ARG A 110 10.81 -0.33 14.73
CA ARG A 110 10.30 -0.81 13.44
C ARG A 110 10.89 -2.16 13.05
N ARG A 111 12.16 -2.40 13.32
CA ARG A 111 12.81 -3.71 13.09
C ARG A 111 12.23 -4.83 13.94
N LYS A 112 11.68 -4.53 15.12
CA LYS A 112 11.05 -5.53 16.00
C LYS A 112 9.63 -5.87 15.61
N VAL A 113 8.88 -4.88 15.10
CA VAL A 113 7.44 -5.05 14.80
C VAL A 113 7.18 -5.49 13.37
N ARG A 114 8.15 -5.34 12.46
CA ARG A 114 7.99 -5.80 11.09
C ARG A 114 7.89 -7.33 11.02
N ARG A 115 7.15 -7.83 10.04
CA ARG A 115 7.14 -9.26 9.72
C ARG A 115 8.56 -9.72 9.38
N ALA A 116 8.98 -10.84 9.93
CA ALA A 116 10.19 -11.52 9.49
C ALA A 116 9.93 -12.26 8.18
N ASN A 117 10.85 -12.12 7.24
CA ASN A 117 10.84 -12.84 5.97
C ASN A 117 12.26 -13.33 5.67
N PRO A 118 12.47 -14.61 5.30
CA PRO A 118 13.78 -15.14 4.96
C PRO A 118 14.50 -14.39 3.83
N ASP A 119 13.76 -13.82 2.89
CA ASP A 119 14.33 -13.05 1.79
C ASP A 119 14.92 -11.70 2.24
N ASP A 120 14.40 -11.12 3.34
CA ASP A 120 14.97 -9.91 3.95
C ASP A 120 16.38 -10.15 4.54
N GLU A 121 16.72 -11.39 4.88
CA GLU A 121 18.03 -11.76 5.39
C GLU A 121 19.04 -12.02 4.27
N LYS A 122 18.57 -12.57 3.14
CA LYS A 122 19.41 -12.90 1.98
C LYS A 122 19.73 -11.69 1.11
N LEU A 123 18.84 -10.68 1.07
CA LEU A 123 18.96 -9.50 0.22
C LEU A 123 19.16 -9.86 -1.26
N ASN A 124 18.31 -10.72 -1.76
CA ASN A 124 18.37 -11.24 -3.13
C ASN A 124 18.34 -10.13 -4.19
N VAL A 125 19.05 -10.32 -5.28
CA VAL A 125 19.07 -9.40 -6.41
C VAL A 125 17.88 -9.69 -7.33
N VAL A 126 17.01 -8.69 -7.50
CA VAL A 126 15.83 -8.77 -8.37
C VAL A 126 16.10 -7.99 -9.65
N PHE A 127 16.02 -8.64 -10.81
CA PHE A 127 15.95 -7.96 -12.09
C PHE A 127 14.50 -7.60 -12.40
N ASN A 128 14.25 -6.38 -12.86
CA ASN A 128 12.93 -5.92 -13.29
C ASN A 128 13.02 -5.38 -14.72
N ASP A 129 12.14 -5.84 -15.61
CA ASP A 129 12.19 -5.58 -17.03
C ASP A 129 11.56 -4.27 -17.49
N TYR A 130 11.02 -3.44 -16.58
CA TYR A 130 10.25 -2.26 -16.97
C TYR A 130 11.14 -1.05 -17.28
N MET A 131 11.71 -0.40 -16.24
CA MET A 131 12.42 0.88 -16.40
C MET A 131 13.72 0.71 -17.17
N ASN A 132 13.90 1.56 -18.19
CA ASN A 132 15.07 1.52 -19.10
C ASN A 132 15.28 0.17 -19.82
N CYS A 133 14.21 -0.63 -19.90
CA CYS A 133 14.20 -1.92 -20.55
C CYS A 133 12.96 -2.02 -21.48
N LEU A 134 11.95 -2.81 -21.16
CA LEU A 134 10.79 -3.03 -22.06
C LEU A 134 9.67 -2.01 -21.92
N MET A 135 9.61 -1.26 -20.83
CA MET A 135 8.61 -0.20 -20.60
C MET A 135 7.15 -0.66 -20.77
N GLY A 136 6.86 -1.91 -20.37
CA GLY A 136 5.52 -2.48 -20.48
C GLY A 136 5.17 -3.07 -21.84
N ASP A 137 6.19 -3.45 -22.64
CA ASP A 137 6.03 -4.16 -23.91
C ASP A 137 6.74 -5.53 -23.90
N PRO A 138 6.41 -6.42 -22.95
CA PRO A 138 7.00 -7.76 -22.85
C PRO A 138 6.47 -8.66 -23.97
N THR A 139 7.34 -9.51 -24.51
CA THR A 139 6.98 -10.62 -25.41
C THR A 139 7.86 -11.82 -25.10
N THR A 140 7.41 -13.05 -25.41
CA THR A 140 8.24 -14.25 -25.18
C THR A 140 9.67 -14.06 -25.69
N GLU A 141 9.84 -13.61 -26.95
CA GLU A 141 11.16 -13.47 -27.57
C GLU A 141 12.08 -12.49 -26.80
N ARG A 142 11.54 -11.33 -26.38
CA ARG A 142 12.30 -10.32 -25.63
C ARG A 142 12.67 -10.83 -24.25
N GLU A 143 11.70 -11.44 -23.56
CA GLU A 143 11.89 -11.94 -22.18
C GLU A 143 12.97 -13.01 -22.13
N LEU A 144 12.95 -14.01 -23.01
CA LEU A 144 13.95 -15.08 -23.00
C LEU A 144 15.37 -14.54 -23.13
N SER A 145 15.58 -13.54 -24.01
CA SER A 145 16.89 -12.90 -24.19
C SER A 145 17.35 -12.14 -22.95
N ILE A 146 16.43 -11.43 -22.25
CA ILE A 146 16.77 -10.65 -21.06
C ILE A 146 17.00 -11.58 -19.86
N ILE A 147 16.21 -12.65 -19.73
CA ILE A 147 16.39 -13.69 -18.71
C ILE A 147 17.82 -14.27 -18.77
N ASP A 148 18.33 -14.57 -19.96
CA ASP A 148 19.71 -15.06 -20.13
C ASP A 148 20.72 -14.07 -19.54
N LYS A 149 20.54 -12.77 -19.81
CA LYS A 149 21.47 -11.75 -19.32
C LYS A 149 21.33 -11.50 -17.81
N ALA A 150 20.10 -11.54 -17.28
CA ALA A 150 19.89 -11.43 -15.85
C ALA A 150 20.54 -12.60 -15.10
N ALA A 151 20.43 -13.82 -15.62
CA ALA A 151 21.07 -15.01 -15.06
C ALA A 151 22.61 -14.92 -15.12
N GLU A 152 23.19 -14.50 -16.26
CA GLU A 152 24.63 -14.26 -16.40
C GLU A 152 25.16 -13.25 -15.39
N LEU A 153 24.35 -12.23 -15.02
CA LEU A 153 24.69 -11.22 -14.02
C LEU A 153 24.51 -11.70 -12.58
N GLY A 154 23.97 -12.90 -12.36
CA GLY A 154 23.79 -13.49 -11.04
C GLY A 154 22.55 -12.97 -10.31
N CYS A 155 21.51 -12.51 -11.04
CA CYS A 155 20.23 -12.18 -10.44
C CYS A 155 19.54 -13.45 -9.94
N GLU A 156 18.91 -13.36 -8.75
CA GLU A 156 18.22 -14.48 -8.12
C GLU A 156 16.72 -14.49 -8.43
N TYR A 157 16.17 -13.32 -8.76
CA TYR A 157 14.77 -13.15 -9.17
C TYR A 157 14.69 -12.44 -10.52
N TYR A 158 13.75 -12.87 -11.34
CA TYR A 158 13.33 -12.17 -12.54
C TYR A 158 11.88 -11.68 -12.36
N CYS A 159 11.67 -10.37 -12.38
CA CYS A 159 10.35 -9.77 -12.27
C CYS A 159 9.88 -9.25 -13.61
N LEU A 160 8.92 -9.94 -14.22
CA LEU A 160 8.19 -9.46 -15.39
C LEU A 160 7.16 -8.43 -14.93
N ASP A 161 7.39 -7.19 -15.34
CA ASP A 161 6.61 -6.03 -14.89
C ASP A 161 5.30 -5.85 -15.69
N ALA A 162 4.73 -4.67 -15.71
CA ALA A 162 3.46 -4.37 -16.35
C ALA A 162 3.43 -4.71 -17.86
N GLY A 163 2.24 -5.03 -18.38
CA GLY A 163 2.01 -5.28 -19.79
C GLY A 163 1.77 -6.74 -20.15
N TRP A 164 2.08 -7.71 -19.29
CA TRP A 164 1.93 -9.13 -19.57
C TRP A 164 0.49 -9.60 -19.77
N TYR A 165 -0.49 -8.82 -19.35
CA TYR A 165 -1.92 -9.14 -19.31
C TYR A 165 -2.76 -8.47 -20.42
N ASP A 166 -2.16 -7.70 -21.32
CA ASP A 166 -2.87 -7.06 -22.43
C ASP A 166 -1.99 -6.92 -23.69
N ASP A 167 -2.56 -7.21 -24.86
CA ASP A 167 -1.87 -7.10 -26.14
C ASP A 167 -1.65 -5.65 -26.63
N GLY A 168 -2.34 -4.69 -26.03
CA GLY A 168 -2.26 -3.27 -26.36
C GLY A 168 -1.56 -2.45 -25.29
N PHE A 169 -2.05 -1.22 -25.10
CA PHE A 169 -1.58 -0.35 -24.04
C PHE A 169 -2.19 -0.79 -22.70
N TRP A 170 -1.36 -1.35 -21.85
CA TRP A 170 -1.74 -2.07 -20.65
C TRP A 170 -2.44 -1.21 -19.57
N TRP A 171 -2.24 0.12 -19.59
CA TRP A 171 -2.57 1.02 -18.49
C TRP A 171 -4.03 0.97 -18.02
N ASP A 172 -4.99 1.04 -18.95
CA ASP A 172 -6.41 1.11 -18.63
C ASP A 172 -7.15 -0.24 -18.76
N ARG A 173 -6.39 -1.36 -18.93
CA ARG A 173 -6.92 -2.73 -19.07
C ARG A 173 -6.54 -3.67 -17.94
N VAL A 174 -5.84 -3.18 -16.91
CA VAL A 174 -5.51 -3.98 -15.71
C VAL A 174 -6.78 -4.55 -15.07
N GLY A 175 -6.67 -5.71 -14.43
CA GLY A 175 -7.75 -6.24 -13.60
C GLY A 175 -8.07 -7.71 -13.80
N GLU A 176 -8.05 -8.28 -15.01
CA GLU A 176 -8.31 -9.71 -15.21
C GLU A 176 -7.10 -10.60 -14.90
N TRP A 177 -5.90 -10.07 -15.05
CA TRP A 177 -4.64 -10.74 -14.72
C TRP A 177 -4.46 -12.08 -15.46
N LYS A 178 -4.87 -12.13 -16.73
CA LYS A 178 -4.63 -13.24 -17.63
C LYS A 178 -3.58 -12.84 -18.65
N GLU A 179 -2.73 -13.80 -19.04
CA GLU A 179 -1.69 -13.50 -20.04
C GLU A 179 -2.27 -13.05 -21.39
N ALA A 180 -1.59 -12.11 -22.02
CA ALA A 180 -1.88 -11.66 -23.36
C ALA A 180 -1.38 -12.65 -24.40
N SER A 181 -2.29 -13.31 -25.14
CA SER A 181 -1.96 -14.37 -26.07
C SER A 181 -1.11 -13.92 -27.27
N GLY A 182 -1.24 -12.65 -27.70
CA GLY A 182 -0.41 -12.08 -28.74
C GLY A 182 1.03 -11.84 -28.30
N ARG A 183 1.24 -11.53 -27.02
CA ARG A 183 2.58 -11.34 -26.43
C ARG A 183 3.25 -12.67 -26.09
N PHE A 184 2.48 -13.63 -25.63
CA PHE A 184 2.92 -14.93 -25.16
C PHE A 184 2.18 -16.06 -25.90
N PRO A 185 2.50 -16.30 -27.17
CA PRO A 185 1.78 -17.30 -27.99
C PRO A 185 1.95 -18.74 -27.49
N GLY A 186 3.03 -19.03 -26.74
CA GLY A 186 3.24 -20.31 -26.04
C GLY A 186 2.71 -20.32 -24.61
N GLY A 187 2.05 -19.22 -24.18
CA GLY A 187 1.62 -18.98 -22.80
C GLY A 187 2.71 -18.35 -21.94
N LEU A 188 2.30 -17.62 -20.92
CA LEU A 188 3.21 -16.99 -19.95
C LEU A 188 4.07 -18.03 -19.20
N LYS A 189 3.54 -19.25 -19.08
CA LYS A 189 4.25 -20.36 -18.45
C LYS A 189 5.58 -20.67 -19.11
N GLU A 190 5.70 -20.53 -20.44
CA GLU A 190 6.96 -20.72 -21.17
C GLU A 190 8.07 -19.80 -20.63
N VAL A 191 7.77 -18.53 -20.39
CA VAL A 191 8.71 -17.54 -19.85
C VAL A 191 9.07 -17.87 -18.40
N CYS A 192 8.07 -18.23 -17.59
CA CYS A 192 8.28 -18.59 -16.19
C CYS A 192 9.18 -19.85 -16.07
N ASP A 193 8.88 -20.91 -16.83
CA ASP A 193 9.67 -22.13 -16.82
C ASP A 193 11.10 -21.87 -17.34
N TYR A 194 11.26 -20.94 -18.28
CA TYR A 194 12.59 -20.55 -18.75
C TYR A 194 13.42 -19.86 -17.67
N ALA A 195 12.83 -18.91 -16.94
CA ALA A 195 13.52 -18.27 -15.82
C ALA A 195 13.92 -19.29 -14.74
N HIS A 196 13.03 -20.22 -14.40
CA HIS A 196 13.31 -21.33 -13.49
C HIS A 196 14.45 -22.23 -14.02
N SER A 197 14.50 -22.51 -15.32
CA SER A 197 15.57 -23.31 -15.94
C SER A 197 16.95 -22.68 -15.83
N LYS A 198 17.01 -21.34 -15.65
CA LYS A 198 18.23 -20.57 -15.40
C LYS A 198 18.58 -20.47 -13.92
N GLY A 199 17.79 -21.07 -13.04
CA GLY A 199 17.99 -21.03 -11.59
C GLY A 199 17.48 -19.78 -10.91
N MET A 200 16.73 -18.93 -11.59
CA MET A 200 16.07 -17.75 -11.02
C MET A 200 14.65 -18.07 -10.56
N LYS A 201 14.19 -17.37 -9.55
CA LYS A 201 12.78 -17.33 -9.15
C LYS A 201 12.02 -16.34 -10.02
N MET A 202 10.74 -16.66 -10.30
CA MET A 202 9.90 -15.82 -11.16
C MET A 202 9.02 -14.87 -10.33
N GLY A 203 9.04 -13.60 -10.71
CA GLY A 203 8.18 -12.56 -10.17
C GLY A 203 7.25 -11.97 -11.22
N LEU A 204 6.07 -11.52 -10.78
CA LEU A 204 5.12 -10.78 -11.60
C LEU A 204 4.71 -9.46 -10.95
N TRP A 205 4.51 -8.46 -11.81
CA TRP A 205 3.89 -7.21 -11.41
C TRP A 205 2.37 -7.35 -11.32
N LEU A 206 1.81 -6.80 -10.25
CA LEU A 206 0.37 -6.68 -10.03
C LEU A 206 0.04 -5.26 -9.53
N GLU A 207 -1.12 -4.75 -9.92
CA GLU A 207 -1.78 -3.63 -9.28
C GLU A 207 -3.15 -4.11 -8.80
N ILE A 208 -3.10 -4.96 -7.78
CA ILE A 208 -4.22 -5.81 -7.35
C ILE A 208 -5.41 -5.04 -6.79
N GLU A 209 -5.20 -3.79 -6.39
CA GLU A 209 -6.24 -2.94 -5.82
C GLU A 209 -7.09 -2.21 -6.88
N VAL A 210 -6.85 -2.42 -8.18
CA VAL A 210 -7.52 -1.65 -9.23
C VAL A 210 -8.03 -2.50 -10.40
N MET A 211 -8.99 -1.93 -11.14
CA MET A 211 -9.38 -2.37 -12.48
C MET A 211 -9.41 -1.17 -13.43
N GLY A 212 -8.87 -1.36 -14.63
CA GLY A 212 -8.90 -0.36 -15.68
C GLY A 212 -10.31 -0.09 -16.21
N VAL A 213 -10.57 1.13 -16.65
CA VAL A 213 -11.90 1.49 -17.20
C VAL A 213 -12.22 0.75 -18.51
N ALA A 214 -11.19 0.27 -19.22
CA ALA A 214 -11.32 -0.55 -20.43
C ALA A 214 -11.26 -2.06 -20.16
N CYS A 215 -11.14 -2.48 -18.90
CA CYS A 215 -11.22 -3.88 -18.50
C CYS A 215 -12.66 -4.38 -18.65
N GLU A 216 -12.87 -5.42 -19.45
CA GLU A 216 -14.23 -5.95 -19.70
C GLU A 216 -14.90 -6.46 -18.43
N LEU A 217 -14.11 -7.06 -17.53
CA LEU A 217 -14.62 -7.55 -16.25
C LEU A 217 -15.18 -6.43 -15.39
N ALA A 218 -14.50 -5.28 -15.35
CA ALA A 218 -14.96 -4.13 -14.56
C ALA A 218 -16.38 -3.68 -14.93
N ASN A 219 -16.74 -3.79 -16.21
CA ASN A 219 -18.07 -3.40 -16.71
C ASN A 219 -19.17 -4.43 -16.38
N LYS A 220 -18.80 -5.64 -15.93
CA LYS A 220 -19.71 -6.73 -15.58
C LYS A 220 -19.96 -6.84 -14.07
N LEU A 221 -19.11 -6.19 -13.27
CA LEU A 221 -19.14 -6.26 -11.81
C LEU A 221 -20.09 -5.19 -11.23
N PRO A 222 -20.72 -5.45 -10.08
CA PRO A 222 -21.58 -4.48 -9.42
C PRO A 222 -20.78 -3.33 -8.79
N ASP A 223 -21.45 -2.21 -8.51
CA ASP A 223 -20.78 -1.00 -8.03
C ASP A 223 -20.18 -1.14 -6.62
N ASP A 224 -20.69 -2.06 -5.80
CA ASP A 224 -20.16 -2.33 -4.46
C ASP A 224 -18.81 -3.08 -4.44
N TRP A 225 -18.31 -3.46 -5.63
CA TRP A 225 -16.93 -3.92 -5.78
C TRP A 225 -15.92 -2.78 -5.77
N PHE A 226 -16.39 -1.57 -5.98
CA PHE A 226 -15.54 -0.40 -6.22
C PHE A 226 -15.74 0.65 -5.15
N VAL A 227 -14.72 1.44 -4.91
CA VAL A 227 -14.84 2.68 -4.17
C VAL A 227 -15.80 3.60 -4.91
N CYS A 228 -16.92 3.93 -4.26
CA CYS A 228 -17.97 4.77 -4.83
C CYS A 228 -18.17 6.04 -4.01
N ARG A 229 -18.47 7.13 -4.72
CA ARG A 229 -18.84 8.39 -4.09
C ARG A 229 -19.91 9.11 -4.89
N HIS A 230 -20.93 9.60 -4.17
CA HIS A 230 -22.08 10.27 -4.79
C HIS A 230 -22.77 9.43 -5.88
N GLY A 231 -22.90 8.11 -5.63
CA GLY A 231 -23.52 7.16 -6.55
C GLY A 231 -22.71 6.86 -7.81
N LYS A 232 -21.40 7.11 -7.80
CA LYS A 232 -20.50 6.85 -8.94
C LYS A 232 -19.23 6.16 -8.45
N ARG A 233 -18.72 5.25 -9.27
CA ARG A 233 -17.38 4.67 -9.05
C ARG A 233 -16.32 5.76 -9.12
N HIS A 234 -15.44 5.73 -8.16
CA HIS A 234 -14.26 6.61 -8.18
C HIS A 234 -13.34 6.22 -9.32
N ILE A 235 -12.93 7.20 -10.11
CA ILE A 235 -11.96 7.01 -11.21
C ILE A 235 -10.78 7.93 -10.94
N ASP A 236 -9.60 7.33 -10.90
CA ASP A 236 -8.35 8.05 -10.93
C ASP A 236 -7.47 7.46 -12.04
N ASN A 237 -6.93 8.32 -12.89
CA ASN A 237 -6.01 7.98 -13.96
C ASN A 237 -6.47 6.77 -14.82
N LYS A 238 -7.74 6.75 -15.21
CA LYS A 238 -8.43 5.70 -15.99
C LYS A 238 -8.55 4.34 -15.27
N ARG A 239 -8.58 4.33 -13.96
CA ARG A 239 -8.75 3.13 -13.15
C ARG A 239 -9.83 3.31 -12.11
N TYR A 240 -10.56 2.24 -11.85
CA TYR A 240 -11.44 2.10 -10.70
C TYR A 240 -10.64 1.50 -9.56
N MET A 241 -10.84 2.02 -8.35
CA MET A 241 -10.30 1.42 -7.14
C MET A 241 -11.23 0.33 -6.63
N LEU A 242 -10.71 -0.88 -6.39
CA LEU A 242 -11.45 -1.97 -5.76
C LEU A 242 -11.64 -1.70 -4.27
N ASP A 243 -12.82 -2.04 -3.75
CA ASP A 243 -13.12 -1.87 -2.33
C ASP A 243 -12.86 -3.16 -1.56
N PHE A 244 -11.71 -3.25 -0.88
CA PHE A 244 -11.33 -4.44 -0.11
C PHE A 244 -12.20 -4.70 1.11
N ARG A 245 -13.11 -3.80 1.48
CA ARG A 245 -14.15 -4.07 2.48
C ARG A 245 -15.13 -5.13 1.98
N ASN A 246 -15.34 -5.22 0.66
CA ASN A 246 -16.17 -6.26 0.05
C ASN A 246 -15.46 -7.62 0.06
N PRO A 247 -16.02 -8.67 0.68
CA PRO A 247 -15.39 -9.99 0.73
C PRO A 247 -15.24 -10.65 -0.64
N GLU A 248 -16.12 -10.37 -1.61
CA GLU A 248 -16.02 -10.92 -2.96
C GLU A 248 -14.80 -10.34 -3.72
N VAL A 249 -14.46 -9.07 -3.47
CA VAL A 249 -13.23 -8.44 -3.98
C VAL A 249 -12.01 -9.16 -3.42
N ARG A 250 -11.96 -9.36 -2.10
CA ARG A 250 -10.83 -10.08 -1.47
C ARG A 250 -10.70 -11.50 -2.00
N LYS A 251 -11.84 -12.19 -2.17
CA LYS A 251 -11.84 -13.54 -2.76
C LYS A 251 -11.30 -13.53 -4.18
N TYR A 252 -11.77 -12.62 -5.03
CA TYR A 252 -11.29 -12.48 -6.41
C TYR A 252 -9.77 -12.24 -6.46
N CYS A 253 -9.29 -11.27 -5.70
CA CYS A 253 -7.86 -10.97 -5.64
C CYS A 253 -7.04 -12.15 -5.11
N ARG A 254 -7.60 -12.92 -4.17
CA ARG A 254 -6.98 -14.15 -3.67
C ARG A 254 -6.91 -15.22 -4.75
N ASP A 255 -8.00 -15.47 -5.46
CA ASP A 255 -8.05 -16.44 -6.54
C ASP A 255 -7.04 -16.11 -7.66
N VAL A 256 -6.81 -14.81 -7.93
CA VAL A 256 -5.76 -14.36 -8.86
C VAL A 256 -4.37 -14.75 -8.37
N VAL A 257 -4.01 -14.40 -7.14
CA VAL A 257 -2.68 -14.71 -6.56
C VAL A 257 -2.45 -16.24 -6.53
N ASP A 258 -3.41 -17.00 -6.00
CA ASP A 258 -3.32 -18.45 -5.89
C ASP A 258 -3.16 -19.11 -7.26
N ARG A 259 -3.85 -18.60 -8.29
CA ARG A 259 -3.70 -19.07 -9.67
C ARG A 259 -2.31 -18.80 -10.23
N LEU A 260 -1.79 -17.59 -10.04
CA LEU A 260 -0.47 -17.22 -10.54
C LEU A 260 0.65 -18.04 -9.88
N ILE A 261 0.53 -18.32 -8.59
CA ILE A 261 1.46 -19.19 -7.87
C ILE A 261 1.35 -20.63 -8.39
N ARG A 262 0.13 -21.17 -8.45
CA ARG A 262 -0.08 -22.60 -8.81
C ARG A 262 0.22 -22.90 -10.26
N ASP A 263 -0.24 -22.06 -11.19
CA ASP A 263 -0.21 -22.37 -12.63
C ASP A 263 1.11 -21.95 -13.28
N TYR A 264 1.76 -20.89 -12.77
CA TYR A 264 3.00 -20.35 -13.34
C TYR A 264 4.22 -20.50 -12.43
N GLY A 265 4.05 -20.92 -11.20
CA GLY A 265 5.14 -21.04 -10.24
C GLY A 265 5.73 -19.69 -9.79
N VAL A 266 4.89 -18.66 -9.69
CA VAL A 266 5.32 -17.32 -9.26
C VAL A 266 5.69 -17.34 -7.78
N GLU A 267 6.86 -16.78 -7.44
CA GLU A 267 7.41 -16.76 -6.08
C GLU A 267 7.63 -15.33 -5.54
N TYR A 268 7.40 -14.31 -6.37
CA TYR A 268 7.54 -12.91 -6.02
C TYR A 268 6.46 -12.06 -6.70
N PHE A 269 5.87 -11.15 -5.96
CA PHE A 269 4.94 -10.17 -6.52
C PHE A 269 5.43 -8.75 -6.26
N LYS A 270 5.60 -7.98 -7.32
CA LYS A 270 5.72 -6.53 -7.23
C LYS A 270 4.31 -5.95 -7.24
N VAL A 271 3.77 -5.68 -6.06
CA VAL A 271 2.46 -5.04 -5.92
C VAL A 271 2.64 -3.53 -5.99
N ASP A 272 2.15 -2.94 -7.07
CA ASP A 272 2.28 -1.51 -7.34
C ASP A 272 1.01 -0.74 -6.96
N TYR A 273 1.12 0.59 -6.89
CA TYR A 273 0.04 1.48 -6.54
C TYR A 273 0.22 2.84 -7.22
N ASN A 274 -0.58 3.12 -8.26
CA ASN A 274 -0.43 4.29 -9.13
C ASN A 274 -1.64 5.23 -9.14
N VAL A 275 -2.63 4.97 -8.32
CA VAL A 275 -3.88 5.72 -8.25
C VAL A 275 -4.28 6.01 -6.82
N THR A 276 -5.20 6.93 -6.61
CA THR A 276 -5.70 7.27 -5.28
C THR A 276 -7.16 6.85 -5.12
N MET A 277 -7.55 6.56 -3.89
CA MET A 277 -8.93 6.33 -3.47
C MET A 277 -9.70 7.67 -3.32
N GLY A 278 -9.02 8.82 -3.47
CA GLY A 278 -9.58 10.13 -3.23
C GLY A 278 -10.00 10.29 -1.77
N TYR A 279 -11.24 10.73 -1.58
CA TYR A 279 -11.81 10.92 -0.24
C TYR A 279 -12.41 9.64 0.38
N GLY A 280 -12.24 8.48 -0.25
CA GLY A 280 -12.84 7.21 0.18
C GLY A 280 -14.25 6.99 -0.37
N SER A 281 -14.91 5.95 0.14
CA SER A 281 -16.24 5.53 -0.29
C SER A 281 -17.32 6.02 0.67
N ASP A 282 -18.43 6.54 0.14
CA ASP A 282 -19.64 6.81 0.91
C ASP A 282 -20.63 5.61 0.88
N LEU A 283 -20.27 4.55 0.20
CA LEU A 283 -21.06 3.34 0.13
C LEU A 283 -20.73 2.41 1.33
N ASN A 284 -21.76 2.02 2.08
CA ASN A 284 -21.63 1.07 3.19
C ASN A 284 -20.60 1.48 4.25
N SER A 285 -20.52 2.76 4.59
CA SER A 285 -19.68 3.30 5.65
C SER A 285 -20.34 4.47 6.36
N ASP A 286 -19.96 4.69 7.60
CA ASP A 286 -20.42 5.86 8.35
C ASP A 286 -19.87 7.17 7.75
N SER A 287 -18.58 7.15 7.39
CA SER A 287 -17.91 8.28 6.74
C SER A 287 -16.90 7.80 5.68
N CYS A 288 -16.61 8.66 4.70
CA CYS A 288 -15.62 8.32 3.67
C CYS A 288 -14.23 8.01 4.24
N ALA A 289 -13.83 8.75 5.26
CA ALA A 289 -12.55 8.53 5.93
C ALA A 289 -12.53 7.22 6.74
N ASP A 290 -13.68 6.79 7.30
CA ASP A 290 -13.79 5.49 7.94
C ASP A 290 -13.71 4.35 6.91
N ALA A 291 -14.28 4.55 5.72
CA ALA A 291 -14.14 3.61 4.62
C ALA A 291 -12.67 3.39 4.22
N ILE A 292 -11.83 4.44 4.21
CA ILE A 292 -10.39 4.31 3.96
C ILE A 292 -9.73 3.47 5.05
N ARG A 293 -10.02 3.75 6.32
CA ARG A 293 -9.48 2.98 7.45
C ARG A 293 -9.84 1.50 7.34
N GLU A 294 -11.13 1.19 7.16
CA GLU A 294 -11.62 -0.18 7.03
C GLU A 294 -11.05 -0.90 5.81
N HIS A 295 -10.90 -0.20 4.68
CA HIS A 295 -10.26 -0.75 3.49
C HIS A 295 -8.85 -1.25 3.78
N TYR A 296 -8.02 -0.43 4.46
CA TYR A 296 -6.66 -0.84 4.82
C TYR A 296 -6.60 -1.95 5.85
N GLU A 297 -7.50 -1.98 6.81
CA GLU A 297 -7.60 -3.09 7.75
C GLU A 297 -7.90 -4.41 7.01
N CYS A 298 -8.87 -4.39 6.08
CA CYS A 298 -9.20 -5.53 5.25
C CYS A 298 -8.07 -5.94 4.28
N LEU A 299 -7.37 -4.96 3.68
CA LEU A 299 -6.24 -5.21 2.81
C LEU A 299 -5.07 -5.84 3.58
N HIS A 300 -4.75 -5.34 4.77
CA HIS A 300 -3.70 -5.92 5.61
C HIS A 300 -4.05 -7.34 6.03
N GLN A 301 -5.30 -7.60 6.43
CA GLN A 301 -5.76 -8.94 6.76
C GLN A 301 -5.63 -9.87 5.54
N TRP A 302 -5.96 -9.40 4.34
CA TRP A 302 -5.81 -10.16 3.11
C TRP A 302 -4.34 -10.51 2.82
N TYR A 303 -3.40 -9.58 3.03
CA TYR A 303 -1.97 -9.88 2.92
C TYR A 303 -1.50 -10.91 3.97
N GLU A 304 -1.97 -10.79 5.22
CA GLU A 304 -1.64 -11.75 6.28
C GLU A 304 -2.11 -13.17 5.93
N GLU A 305 -3.28 -13.31 5.32
CA GLU A 305 -3.80 -14.58 4.84
C GLU A 305 -2.92 -15.17 3.72
N ILE A 306 -2.49 -14.35 2.75
CA ILE A 306 -1.58 -14.78 1.68
C ILE A 306 -0.25 -15.25 2.26
N PHE A 307 0.38 -14.47 3.13
CA PHE A 307 1.67 -14.84 3.74
C PHE A 307 1.59 -16.08 4.63
N ARG A 308 0.44 -16.33 5.24
CA ARG A 308 0.22 -17.55 6.03
C ARG A 308 0.16 -18.79 5.14
N ASP A 309 -0.52 -18.70 4.00
CA ASP A 309 -0.82 -19.82 3.14
C ASP A 309 0.27 -20.05 2.07
N HIS A 310 1.07 -19.02 1.79
CA HIS A 310 2.23 -19.02 0.89
C HIS A 310 3.44 -18.38 1.61
N PRO A 311 4.05 -19.08 2.57
CA PRO A 311 5.14 -18.56 3.40
C PRO A 311 6.45 -18.31 2.65
#